data_a4da5e4eb812e266fd222b5baf9833dd
#
_entry.id   a4da5e4eb812e266fd222b5baf9833dd
#
_cell.length_a   1.000
_cell.length_b   1.000
_cell.length_c   1.000
_cell.angle_alpha   90.00
_cell.angle_beta   90.00
_cell.angle_gamma   90.00
#
_symmetry.space_group_name_H-M   'P 1'
#
loop_
_entity.id
_entity.type
_entity.pdbx_description
1 polymer ?
#
loop_
_entity_poly.entity_id
_entity_poly.type
_entity_poly.pdbx_seq_one_letter_code
_entity_poly.pdbx_strand_id
1 'polypeptide(L)'
;MSVLTAPGGVTGSDSRQIARDASSLLPRCISVLASLKLTVVLFVLGMVIVFIGSLAQARRDVWQVMDDYFRCYVAKIDVQDLFPPSMFGERGEKLAASMGSFRYIPFPGGWTIGWLMLFNLLAAHALTFRVRARGLKLVAGIVFVTLGLAVMALTVYTGNMQTGVETGNTLLSPGQIWQLMMAILGLSGAAGLVFAVLAKQASFSGRLLRASIGAVLLGTFLYYFIGGAAVQPDLSAMRILWQLMKGSACSVILLLGSMLLFEKRGGIALLHFGVALLMIS
;
A
#
# COMPACT_ATOMS: atom_id res chain seq x y z
N MET A 1 34.45 66.85 -1.44
CA MET A 1 33.79 66.29 -0.26
C MET A 1 32.61 65.40 -0.78
N SER A 2 32.90 64.13 -1.01
CA SER A 2 31.92 63.14 -1.51
C SER A 2 31.23 62.52 -0.32
N VAL A 3 29.91 62.64 -0.26
CA VAL A 3 29.05 62.00 0.73
C VAL A 3 28.73 60.58 0.24
N LEU A 4 29.29 59.58 0.89
CA LEU A 4 28.97 58.17 0.73
C LEU A 4 27.60 57.92 1.36
N THR A 5 26.59 57.69 0.53
CA THR A 5 25.27 57.15 0.96
C THR A 5 25.42 55.67 1.28
N ALA A 6 25.18 55.30 2.51
CA ALA A 6 25.11 53.91 2.96
C ALA A 6 23.92 53.15 2.30
N PRO A 7 24.09 51.86 1.98
CA PRO A 7 22.99 51.07 1.38
C PRO A 7 21.88 50.91 2.40
N GLY A 8 20.63 51.18 1.96
CA GLY A 8 19.42 51.13 2.77
C GLY A 8 19.23 49.77 3.46
N GLY A 9 19.22 49.81 4.78
CA GLY A 9 18.89 48.66 5.60
C GLY A 9 17.46 48.18 5.30
N VAL A 10 17.28 46.89 5.13
CA VAL A 10 15.97 46.21 5.01
C VAL A 10 15.14 46.63 6.22
N THR A 11 14.05 47.37 5.98
CA THR A 11 13.19 47.87 7.04
C THR A 11 12.43 46.69 7.68
N GLY A 12 12.19 46.73 9.00
CA GLY A 12 11.52 45.65 9.73
C GLY A 12 10.11 45.32 9.23
N SER A 13 9.54 46.13 8.33
CA SER A 13 8.31 45.88 7.59
C SER A 13 8.48 44.80 6.51
N ASP A 14 9.61 44.86 5.77
CA ASP A 14 9.88 43.92 4.69
C ASP A 14 10.15 42.50 5.22
N SER A 15 10.90 42.38 6.33
CA SER A 15 11.16 41.10 6.99
C SER A 15 9.87 40.47 7.56
N ARG A 16 8.94 41.27 8.06
CA ARG A 16 7.62 40.77 8.52
C ARG A 16 6.71 40.38 7.35
N GLN A 17 6.82 41.05 6.22
CA GLN A 17 6.05 40.76 5.02
C GLN A 17 6.56 39.47 4.37
N ILE A 18 7.88 39.29 4.25
CA ILE A 18 8.52 38.05 3.79
C ILE A 18 8.15 36.87 4.70
N ALA A 19 8.15 37.07 6.02
CA ALA A 19 7.76 36.02 6.97
C ALA A 19 6.26 35.64 6.86
N ARG A 20 5.37 36.62 6.62
CA ARG A 20 3.95 36.37 6.37
C ARG A 20 3.69 35.66 5.05
N ASP A 21 4.41 36.06 4.00
CA ASP A 21 4.30 35.43 2.69
C ASP A 21 4.83 33.99 2.72
N ALA A 22 5.97 33.77 3.38
CA ALA A 22 6.51 32.43 3.60
C ALA A 22 5.55 31.55 4.43
N SER A 23 4.91 32.09 5.47
CA SER A 23 3.92 31.36 6.28
C SER A 23 2.63 31.02 5.51
N SER A 24 2.31 31.77 4.44
CA SER A 24 1.14 31.53 3.58
C SER A 24 1.44 30.56 2.43
N LEU A 25 2.70 30.40 2.03
CA LEU A 25 3.08 29.51 0.93
C LEU A 25 2.91 28.03 1.31
N LEU A 26 3.33 27.64 2.50
CA LEU A 26 3.28 26.25 2.97
C LEU A 26 1.85 25.66 2.96
N PRO A 27 0.82 26.34 3.54
CA PRO A 27 -0.55 25.84 3.47
C PRO A 27 -1.13 25.84 2.03
N ARG A 28 -0.71 26.78 1.18
CA ARG A 28 -1.09 26.78 -0.24
C ARG A 28 -0.49 25.59 -0.99
N CYS A 29 0.80 25.30 -0.82
CA CYS A 29 1.44 24.14 -1.42
C CYS A 29 0.78 22.83 -0.97
N ILE A 30 0.50 22.68 0.33
CA ILE A 30 -0.19 21.50 0.87
C ILE A 30 -1.60 21.39 0.28
N SER A 31 -2.33 22.47 0.12
CA SER A 31 -3.68 22.44 -0.46
C SER A 31 -3.69 22.06 -1.94
N VAL A 32 -2.69 22.50 -2.71
CA VAL A 32 -2.51 22.11 -4.12
C VAL A 32 -2.13 20.63 -4.19
N LEU A 33 -1.19 20.19 -3.36
CA LEU A 33 -0.81 18.78 -3.27
C LEU A 33 -1.98 17.89 -2.82
N ALA A 34 -2.85 18.35 -1.92
CA ALA A 34 -4.03 17.61 -1.47
C ALA A 34 -5.21 17.65 -2.46
N SER A 35 -5.03 18.23 -3.64
CA SER A 35 -6.09 18.42 -4.62
C SER A 35 -6.52 17.10 -5.27
N LEU A 36 -7.83 16.83 -5.27
CA LEU A 36 -8.43 15.70 -5.99
C LEU A 36 -8.13 15.74 -7.50
N LYS A 37 -8.04 16.96 -8.08
CA LYS A 37 -7.70 17.13 -9.51
C LYS A 37 -6.30 16.58 -9.80
N LEU A 38 -5.35 16.86 -8.91
CA LEU A 38 -3.98 16.31 -9.03
C LEU A 38 -3.99 14.78 -8.93
N THR A 39 -4.74 14.22 -7.98
CA THR A 39 -4.90 12.77 -7.85
C THR A 39 -5.37 12.13 -9.16
N VAL A 40 -6.42 12.70 -9.79
CA VAL A 40 -6.97 12.18 -11.05
C VAL A 40 -5.94 12.27 -12.17
N VAL A 41 -5.25 13.39 -12.30
CA VAL A 41 -4.20 13.56 -13.34
C VAL A 41 -3.08 12.54 -13.15
N LEU A 42 -2.57 12.38 -11.92
CA LEU A 42 -1.50 11.41 -11.63
C LEU A 42 -1.96 9.97 -11.88
N PHE A 43 -3.22 9.66 -11.57
CA PHE A 43 -3.78 8.34 -11.84
C PHE A 43 -3.87 8.06 -13.35
N VAL A 44 -4.29 9.04 -14.15
CA VAL A 44 -4.32 8.93 -15.61
C VAL A 44 -2.91 8.74 -16.16
N LEU A 45 -1.93 9.53 -15.69
CA LEU A 45 -0.53 9.35 -16.10
C LEU A 45 -0.01 7.96 -15.73
N GLY A 46 -0.35 7.47 -14.53
CA GLY A 46 -0.02 6.11 -14.09
C GLY A 46 -0.63 5.03 -15.00
N MET A 47 -1.90 5.17 -15.37
CA MET A 47 -2.54 4.24 -16.31
C MET A 47 -1.85 4.26 -17.69
N VAL A 48 -1.51 5.45 -18.18
CA VAL A 48 -0.83 5.59 -19.49
C VAL A 48 0.53 4.90 -19.47
N ILE A 49 1.36 5.11 -18.42
CA ILE A 49 2.69 4.48 -18.37
C ILE A 49 2.60 2.97 -18.18
N VAL A 50 1.62 2.46 -17.43
CA VAL A 50 1.36 1.02 -17.30
C VAL A 50 0.92 0.42 -18.63
N PHE A 51 0.04 1.10 -19.35
CA PHE A 51 -0.38 0.65 -20.68
C PHE A 51 0.78 0.58 -21.66
N ILE A 52 1.59 1.65 -21.75
CA ILE A 52 2.77 1.71 -22.61
C ILE A 52 3.80 0.64 -22.21
N GLY A 53 4.06 0.49 -20.91
CA GLY A 53 4.96 -0.55 -20.41
C GLY A 53 4.49 -1.96 -20.75
N SER A 54 3.18 -2.20 -20.74
CA SER A 54 2.61 -3.48 -21.17
C SER A 54 2.81 -3.74 -22.67
N LEU A 55 2.66 -2.71 -23.51
CA LEU A 55 2.94 -2.82 -24.93
C LEU A 55 4.43 -3.06 -25.22
N ALA A 56 5.31 -2.38 -24.48
CA ALA A 56 6.76 -2.51 -24.60
C ALA A 56 7.26 -3.94 -24.31
N GLN A 57 6.59 -4.68 -23.43
CA GLN A 57 6.91 -6.07 -23.09
C GLN A 57 6.74 -7.04 -24.29
N ALA A 58 6.05 -6.64 -25.36
CA ALA A 58 5.99 -7.40 -26.60
C ALA A 58 7.35 -7.45 -27.34
N ARG A 59 8.27 -6.52 -27.03
CA ARG A 59 9.57 -6.34 -27.70
C ARG A 59 10.76 -6.37 -26.75
N ARG A 60 10.55 -6.09 -25.47
CA ARG A 60 11.59 -5.96 -24.45
C ARG A 60 11.34 -6.92 -23.29
N ASP A 61 12.40 -7.26 -22.60
CA ASP A 61 12.29 -8.00 -21.36
C ASP A 61 11.61 -7.17 -20.26
N VAL A 62 10.91 -7.87 -19.36
CA VAL A 62 10.16 -7.25 -18.25
C VAL A 62 11.06 -6.36 -17.39
N TRP A 63 12.30 -6.80 -17.11
CA TRP A 63 13.25 -6.04 -16.29
C TRP A 63 13.70 -4.75 -16.96
N GLN A 64 13.94 -4.78 -18.28
CA GLN A 64 14.26 -3.58 -19.05
C GLN A 64 13.11 -2.58 -19.03
N VAL A 65 11.87 -3.06 -19.21
CA VAL A 65 10.69 -2.19 -19.14
C VAL A 65 10.54 -1.59 -17.73
N MET A 66 10.80 -2.37 -16.67
CA MET A 66 10.76 -1.88 -15.30
C MET A 66 11.78 -0.76 -15.07
N ASP A 67 13.00 -0.89 -15.58
CA ASP A 67 14.04 0.12 -15.39
C ASP A 67 13.82 1.35 -16.28
N ASP A 68 13.40 1.17 -17.55
CA ASP A 68 13.24 2.26 -18.52
C ASP A 68 11.99 3.13 -18.25
N TYR A 69 10.89 2.54 -17.71
CA TYR A 69 9.61 3.22 -17.55
C TYR A 69 9.19 3.43 -16.11
N PHE A 70 9.43 2.45 -15.21
CA PHE A 70 8.90 2.50 -13.86
C PHE A 70 9.92 2.94 -12.82
N ARG A 71 11.17 2.49 -12.93
CA ARG A 71 12.27 2.82 -11.99
C ARG A 71 13.07 4.05 -12.42
N CYS A 72 12.45 4.98 -13.12
CA CYS A 72 13.09 6.21 -13.59
C CYS A 72 12.23 7.44 -13.26
N TYR A 73 12.85 8.61 -13.21
CA TYR A 73 12.12 9.88 -13.04
C TYR A 73 11.52 10.36 -14.36
N VAL A 74 12.23 10.18 -15.46
CA VAL A 74 11.76 10.53 -16.82
C VAL A 74 11.92 9.32 -17.70
N ALA A 75 10.80 8.77 -18.12
CA ALA A 75 10.77 7.68 -19.09
C ALA A 75 10.96 8.23 -20.51
N LYS A 76 11.80 7.59 -21.31
CA LYS A 76 11.94 7.86 -22.74
C LYS A 76 11.13 6.81 -23.50
N ILE A 77 9.87 7.13 -23.80
CA ILE A 77 8.98 6.21 -24.51
C ILE A 77 9.47 6.10 -25.95
N ASP A 78 9.90 4.90 -26.36
CA ASP A 78 10.20 4.61 -27.75
C ASP A 78 8.88 4.47 -28.52
N VAL A 79 8.72 5.25 -29.57
CA VAL A 79 7.52 5.18 -30.44
C VAL A 79 7.29 3.78 -30.98
N GLN A 80 8.35 3.01 -31.18
CA GLN A 80 8.25 1.63 -31.65
C GLN A 80 7.53 0.73 -30.61
N ASP A 81 7.61 1.03 -29.32
CA ASP A 81 6.92 0.26 -28.27
C ASP A 81 5.40 0.50 -28.27
N LEU A 82 4.94 1.62 -28.86
CA LEU A 82 3.51 1.91 -29.02
C LEU A 82 2.87 1.09 -30.16
N PHE A 83 3.69 0.56 -31.08
CA PHE A 83 3.23 -0.20 -32.25
C PHE A 83 3.83 -1.60 -32.26
N PRO A 84 3.45 -2.48 -31.32
CA PRO A 84 4.00 -3.83 -31.28
C PRO A 84 3.64 -4.63 -32.56
N PRO A 85 4.58 -5.39 -33.11
CA PRO A 85 4.36 -6.15 -34.35
C PRO A 85 3.19 -7.14 -34.26
N SER A 86 2.91 -7.65 -33.06
CA SER A 86 1.79 -8.56 -32.81
C SER A 86 0.42 -7.95 -33.09
N MET A 87 0.29 -6.61 -32.98
CA MET A 87 -0.97 -5.89 -33.18
C MET A 87 -1.00 -5.15 -34.55
N PHE A 88 0.13 -4.59 -34.96
CA PHE A 88 0.19 -3.68 -36.13
C PHE A 88 0.96 -4.24 -37.33
N GLY A 89 1.65 -5.39 -37.15
CA GLY A 89 2.47 -6.00 -38.20
C GLY A 89 3.53 -5.04 -38.76
N GLU A 90 3.92 -5.23 -40.04
CA GLU A 90 4.89 -4.36 -40.70
C GLU A 90 4.47 -2.89 -40.87
N ARG A 91 3.15 -2.60 -40.82
CA ARG A 91 2.65 -1.21 -40.89
C ARG A 91 3.06 -0.40 -39.66
N GLY A 92 3.06 -1.01 -38.47
CA GLY A 92 3.51 -0.37 -37.25
C GLY A 92 4.99 -0.01 -37.28
N GLU A 93 5.83 -0.91 -37.80
CA GLU A 93 7.27 -0.65 -37.96
C GLU A 93 7.56 0.47 -38.96
N LYS A 94 6.87 0.47 -40.11
CA LYS A 94 7.00 1.54 -41.11
C LYS A 94 6.55 2.89 -40.56
N LEU A 95 5.46 2.93 -39.79
CA LEU A 95 4.96 4.14 -39.15
C LEU A 95 5.95 4.67 -38.10
N ALA A 96 6.46 3.80 -37.23
CA ALA A 96 7.47 4.17 -36.22
C ALA A 96 8.78 4.64 -36.87
N ALA A 97 9.21 3.99 -37.97
CA ALA A 97 10.40 4.40 -38.73
C ALA A 97 10.21 5.76 -39.40
N SER A 98 9.01 6.10 -39.87
CA SER A 98 8.70 7.39 -40.50
C SER A 98 8.76 8.58 -39.54
N MET A 99 8.67 8.35 -38.23
CA MET A 99 8.73 9.41 -37.20
C MET A 99 10.15 9.96 -36.91
N GLY A 100 11.20 9.35 -37.49
CA GLY A 100 12.56 9.89 -37.55
C GLY A 100 13.09 10.47 -36.24
N SER A 101 13.24 11.80 -36.17
CA SER A 101 13.78 12.52 -35.00
C SER A 101 12.90 12.45 -33.73
N PHE A 102 11.61 12.12 -33.88
CA PHE A 102 10.67 11.98 -32.72
C PHE A 102 10.59 10.54 -32.23
N ARG A 103 11.68 9.79 -32.30
CA ARG A 103 11.71 8.40 -31.83
C ARG A 103 11.40 8.25 -30.35
N TYR A 104 11.78 9.22 -29.53
CA TYR A 104 11.60 9.18 -28.09
C TYR A 104 10.70 10.30 -27.60
N ILE A 105 9.66 9.94 -26.86
CA ILE A 105 8.75 10.88 -26.21
C ILE A 105 9.10 10.92 -24.74
N PRO A 106 9.53 12.07 -24.17
CA PRO A 106 9.75 12.19 -22.74
C PRO A 106 8.41 12.14 -22.01
N PHE A 107 8.33 11.29 -21.00
CA PHE A 107 7.12 11.11 -20.17
C PHE A 107 7.53 11.02 -18.70
N PRO A 108 6.68 11.44 -17.73
CA PRO A 108 6.97 11.23 -16.33
C PRO A 108 7.13 9.74 -16.03
N GLY A 109 8.27 9.35 -15.50
CA GLY A 109 8.54 7.96 -15.14
C GLY A 109 7.78 7.54 -13.89
N GLY A 110 7.77 6.23 -13.63
CA GLY A 110 7.03 5.66 -12.50
C GLY A 110 7.45 6.25 -11.16
N TRP A 111 8.73 6.52 -10.92
CA TRP A 111 9.17 7.19 -9.70
C TRP A 111 8.59 8.59 -9.54
N THR A 112 8.56 9.40 -10.60
CA THR A 112 7.97 10.75 -10.53
C THR A 112 6.48 10.68 -10.21
N ILE A 113 5.73 9.83 -10.93
CA ILE A 113 4.30 9.65 -10.69
C ILE A 113 4.07 9.11 -9.28
N GLY A 114 4.82 8.08 -8.87
CA GLY A 114 4.71 7.44 -7.57
C GLY A 114 4.97 8.41 -6.40
N TRP A 115 6.07 9.16 -6.44
CA TRP A 115 6.37 10.15 -5.40
C TRP A 115 5.33 11.26 -5.33
N LEU A 116 4.89 11.78 -6.48
CA LEU A 116 3.84 12.80 -6.50
C LEU A 116 2.50 12.26 -5.97
N MET A 117 2.13 11.01 -6.28
CA MET A 117 0.95 10.37 -5.72
C MET A 117 1.09 10.17 -4.20
N LEU A 118 2.26 9.75 -3.71
CA LEU A 118 2.53 9.60 -2.30
C LEU A 118 2.39 10.94 -1.56
N PHE A 119 3.02 12.00 -2.07
CA PHE A 119 2.90 13.34 -1.47
C PHE A 119 1.47 13.87 -1.53
N ASN A 120 0.75 13.66 -2.64
CA ASN A 120 -0.67 13.99 -2.75
C ASN A 120 -1.50 13.26 -1.68
N LEU A 121 -1.27 11.97 -1.52
CA LEU A 121 -1.95 11.14 -0.53
C LEU A 121 -1.67 11.63 0.90
N LEU A 122 -0.40 11.85 1.25
CA LEU A 122 0.01 12.34 2.57
C LEU A 122 -0.57 13.73 2.86
N ALA A 123 -0.53 14.65 1.88
CA ALA A 123 -1.08 16.00 2.03
C ALA A 123 -2.60 15.97 2.23
N ALA A 124 -3.33 15.17 1.45
CA ALA A 124 -4.77 14.99 1.60
C ALA A 124 -5.12 14.45 3.00
N HIS A 125 -4.30 13.53 3.52
CA HIS A 125 -4.51 12.94 4.84
C HIS A 125 -4.14 13.89 5.96
N ALA A 126 -3.04 14.64 5.87
CA ALA A 126 -2.65 15.63 6.86
C ALA A 126 -3.73 16.71 7.07
N LEU A 127 -4.46 17.07 6.01
CA LEU A 127 -5.56 18.03 6.09
C LEU A 127 -6.88 17.41 6.60
N THR A 128 -7.11 16.14 6.34
CA THR A 128 -8.42 15.49 6.52
C THR A 128 -8.49 14.65 7.79
N PHE A 129 -7.40 13.98 8.15
CA PHE A 129 -7.38 13.09 9.30
C PHE A 129 -6.92 13.80 10.56
N ARG A 130 -7.88 13.98 11.48
CA ARG A 130 -7.61 14.47 12.83
C ARG A 130 -7.84 13.33 13.81
N VAL A 131 -6.90 13.11 14.72
CA VAL A 131 -7.08 12.20 15.85
C VAL A 131 -8.24 12.73 16.69
N ARG A 132 -9.29 11.93 16.83
CA ARG A 132 -10.50 12.27 17.59
C ARG A 132 -10.51 11.65 18.97
N ALA A 133 -9.72 10.61 19.16
CA ALA A 133 -9.60 9.92 20.45
C ALA A 133 -9.06 10.83 21.53
N ARG A 134 -9.61 10.69 22.75
CA ARG A 134 -9.16 11.38 23.96
C ARG A 134 -9.10 10.41 25.12
N GLY A 135 -8.27 10.71 26.13
CA GLY A 135 -8.12 9.90 27.33
C GLY A 135 -7.73 8.46 27.05
N LEU A 136 -8.37 7.50 27.70
CA LEU A 136 -8.05 6.08 27.60
C LEU A 136 -8.14 5.53 26.16
N LYS A 137 -9.09 6.02 25.33
CA LYS A 137 -9.22 5.62 23.92
C LYS A 137 -8.00 6.01 23.11
N LEU A 138 -7.41 7.18 23.38
CA LEU A 138 -6.20 7.63 22.70
C LEU A 138 -5.02 6.73 23.06
N VAL A 139 -4.82 6.44 24.35
CA VAL A 139 -3.75 5.56 24.83
C VAL A 139 -3.91 4.16 24.23
N ALA A 140 -5.10 3.58 24.33
CA ALA A 140 -5.38 2.27 23.75
C ALA A 140 -5.15 2.25 22.23
N GLY A 141 -5.61 3.27 21.50
CA GLY A 141 -5.39 3.39 20.06
C GLY A 141 -3.91 3.44 19.69
N ILE A 142 -3.11 4.23 20.41
CA ILE A 142 -1.65 4.30 20.21
C ILE A 142 -1.00 2.94 20.48
N VAL A 143 -1.36 2.29 21.58
CA VAL A 143 -0.82 0.97 21.96
C VAL A 143 -1.14 -0.06 20.86
N PHE A 144 -2.38 -0.12 20.39
CA PHE A 144 -2.75 -1.06 19.31
C PHE A 144 -2.02 -0.76 17.99
N VAL A 145 -1.88 0.51 17.61
CA VAL A 145 -1.14 0.87 16.38
C VAL A 145 0.34 0.51 16.52
N THR A 146 0.97 0.82 17.65
CA THR A 146 2.39 0.49 17.90
C THR A 146 2.60 -1.02 17.90
N LEU A 147 1.72 -1.77 18.56
CA LEU A 147 1.76 -3.23 18.55
C LEU A 147 1.57 -3.79 17.14
N GLY A 148 0.61 -3.28 16.37
CA GLY A 148 0.39 -3.69 15.00
C GLY A 148 1.59 -3.42 14.09
N LEU A 149 2.23 -2.26 14.22
CA LEU A 149 3.45 -1.93 13.49
C LEU A 149 4.61 -2.85 13.89
N ALA A 150 4.75 -3.19 15.18
CA ALA A 150 5.76 -4.13 15.65
C ALA A 150 5.54 -5.54 15.09
N VAL A 151 4.28 -6.02 15.08
CA VAL A 151 3.92 -7.33 14.48
C VAL A 151 4.15 -7.30 12.96
N MET A 152 3.87 -6.18 12.29
CA MET A 152 4.16 -6.01 10.86
C MET A 152 5.65 -6.12 10.58
N ALA A 153 6.48 -5.39 11.31
CA ALA A 153 7.94 -5.44 11.18
C ALA A 153 8.47 -6.86 11.42
N LEU A 154 7.98 -7.54 12.47
CA LEU A 154 8.32 -8.92 12.76
C LEU A 154 7.89 -9.87 11.63
N THR A 155 6.70 -9.66 11.05
CA THR A 155 6.20 -10.46 9.93
C THR A 155 7.09 -10.31 8.70
N VAL A 156 7.49 -9.07 8.37
CA VAL A 156 8.42 -8.80 7.25
C VAL A 156 9.78 -9.45 7.52
N TYR A 157 10.34 -9.26 8.72
CA TYR A 157 11.64 -9.82 9.09
C TYR A 157 11.64 -11.36 9.02
N THR A 158 10.61 -12.01 9.57
CA THR A 158 10.49 -13.47 9.57
C THR A 158 9.97 -14.06 8.26
N GLY A 159 9.62 -13.22 7.28
CA GLY A 159 9.28 -13.62 5.92
C GLY A 159 10.48 -13.97 5.07
N ASN A 160 11.69 -13.56 5.50
CA ASN A 160 12.92 -13.87 4.78
C ASN A 160 13.22 -15.39 4.85
N MET A 161 13.65 -15.96 3.73
CA MET A 161 14.01 -17.39 3.64
C MET A 161 15.09 -17.81 4.63
N GLN A 162 16.01 -16.90 4.98
CA GLN A 162 17.12 -17.20 5.91
C GLN A 162 16.69 -17.30 7.38
N THR A 163 15.52 -16.79 7.73
CA THR A 163 15.03 -16.72 9.13
C THR A 163 13.65 -17.36 9.30
N GLY A 164 13.13 -18.01 8.25
CA GLY A 164 11.77 -18.56 8.22
C GLY A 164 11.65 -19.98 8.74
N VAL A 165 10.47 -20.55 8.61
CA VAL A 165 10.10 -21.91 9.06
C VAL A 165 10.97 -22.99 8.40
N GLU A 166 11.41 -22.77 7.15
CA GLU A 166 12.21 -23.74 6.39
C GLU A 166 13.63 -23.95 6.96
N THR A 167 14.19 -22.93 7.59
CA THR A 167 15.55 -23.01 8.17
C THR A 167 15.54 -23.48 9.62
N GLY A 168 14.37 -23.67 10.23
CA GLY A 168 14.24 -24.02 11.63
C GLY A 168 14.61 -22.90 12.63
N ASN A 169 14.99 -21.72 12.15
CA ASN A 169 15.33 -20.56 12.97
C ASN A 169 14.07 -19.79 13.42
N THR A 170 13.10 -20.51 13.92
CA THR A 170 11.86 -19.93 14.47
C THR A 170 11.79 -20.19 15.97
N LEU A 171 11.14 -19.26 16.70
CA LEU A 171 10.88 -19.40 18.15
C LEU A 171 10.00 -20.62 18.46
N LEU A 172 9.21 -21.07 17.50
CA LEU A 172 8.32 -22.21 17.61
C LEU A 172 8.74 -23.29 16.62
N SER A 173 8.65 -24.55 17.02
CA SER A 173 8.88 -25.66 16.08
C SER A 173 7.79 -25.70 15.00
N PRO A 174 8.05 -26.26 13.81
CA PRO A 174 7.03 -26.39 12.75
C PRO A 174 5.74 -27.06 13.23
N GLY A 175 5.87 -28.10 14.10
CA GLY A 175 4.70 -28.76 14.68
C GLY A 175 3.88 -27.84 15.61
N GLN A 176 4.54 -27.02 16.43
CA GLN A 176 3.85 -26.02 17.27
C GLN A 176 3.17 -24.94 16.44
N ILE A 177 3.81 -24.47 15.37
CA ILE A 177 3.20 -23.52 14.44
C ILE A 177 1.95 -24.14 13.83
N TRP A 178 2.03 -25.40 13.38
CA TRP A 178 0.87 -26.11 12.83
C TRP A 178 -0.27 -26.22 13.84
N GLN A 179 0.00 -26.65 15.07
CA GLN A 179 -0.99 -26.74 16.14
C GLN A 179 -1.65 -25.39 16.44
N LEU A 180 -0.85 -24.31 16.49
CA LEU A 180 -1.37 -22.96 16.71
C LEU A 180 -2.27 -22.52 15.55
N MET A 181 -1.86 -22.78 14.31
CA MET A 181 -2.68 -22.49 13.12
C MET A 181 -4.01 -23.22 13.16
N MET A 182 -3.99 -24.50 13.48
CA MET A 182 -5.19 -25.33 13.62
C MET A 182 -6.10 -24.83 14.74
N ALA A 183 -5.53 -24.46 15.89
CA ALA A 183 -6.31 -23.90 17.00
C ALA A 183 -7.01 -22.59 16.61
N ILE A 184 -6.29 -21.67 15.96
CA ILE A 184 -6.86 -20.40 15.48
C ILE A 184 -7.96 -20.66 14.45
N LEU A 185 -7.73 -21.56 13.50
CA LEU A 185 -8.70 -21.91 12.46
C LEU A 185 -10.00 -22.49 13.06
N GLY A 186 -9.86 -23.44 13.97
CA GLY A 186 -11.00 -24.06 14.64
C GLY A 186 -11.79 -23.10 15.53
N LEU A 187 -11.06 -22.30 16.34
CA LEU A 187 -11.69 -21.29 17.21
C LEU A 187 -12.38 -20.19 16.40
N SER A 188 -11.76 -19.72 15.29
CA SER A 188 -12.36 -18.70 14.41
C SER A 188 -13.61 -19.24 13.72
N GLY A 189 -13.59 -20.48 13.26
CA GLY A 189 -14.75 -21.15 12.66
C GLY A 189 -15.89 -21.31 13.65
N ALA A 190 -15.61 -21.83 14.85
CA ALA A 190 -16.60 -21.98 15.91
C ALA A 190 -17.16 -20.62 16.34
N ALA A 191 -16.33 -19.62 16.57
CA ALA A 191 -16.74 -18.26 16.92
C ALA A 191 -17.64 -17.66 15.82
N GLY A 192 -17.29 -17.82 14.54
CA GLY A 192 -18.10 -17.35 13.41
C GLY A 192 -19.53 -17.92 13.42
N LEU A 193 -19.67 -19.22 13.69
CA LEU A 193 -20.98 -19.87 13.83
C LEU A 193 -21.74 -19.37 15.05
N VAL A 194 -21.09 -19.29 16.21
CA VAL A 194 -21.72 -18.78 17.45
C VAL A 194 -22.20 -17.35 17.25
N PHE A 195 -21.36 -16.46 16.68
CA PHE A 195 -21.76 -15.08 16.38
C PHE A 195 -22.88 -14.99 15.34
N ALA A 196 -22.95 -15.90 14.37
CA ALA A 196 -24.08 -15.94 13.42
C ALA A 196 -25.41 -16.26 14.13
N VAL A 197 -25.39 -17.13 15.13
CA VAL A 197 -26.58 -17.50 15.94
C VAL A 197 -26.94 -16.39 16.93
N LEU A 198 -25.95 -15.83 17.65
CA LEU A 198 -26.19 -14.83 18.69
C LEU A 198 -26.55 -13.45 18.13
N ALA A 199 -26.21 -13.13 16.92
CA ALA A 199 -26.47 -11.83 16.29
C ALA A 199 -27.93 -11.65 15.88
N LYS A 200 -28.86 -11.68 16.82
CA LYS A 200 -30.33 -11.58 16.60
C LYS A 200 -30.76 -10.29 15.89
N GLN A 201 -30.00 -9.18 16.06
CA GLN A 201 -30.29 -7.89 15.46
C GLN A 201 -29.67 -7.71 14.05
N ALA A 202 -28.85 -8.65 13.60
CA ALA A 202 -28.26 -8.58 12.27
C ALA A 202 -29.28 -9.00 11.19
N SER A 203 -29.14 -8.40 9.99
CA SER A 203 -29.93 -8.81 8.82
C SER A 203 -29.73 -10.29 8.50
N PHE A 204 -30.69 -10.91 7.84
CA PHE A 204 -30.60 -12.31 7.42
C PHE A 204 -29.31 -12.57 6.60
N SER A 205 -29.05 -11.71 5.61
CA SER A 205 -27.82 -11.78 4.79
C SER A 205 -26.53 -11.67 5.62
N GLY A 206 -26.51 -10.80 6.63
CA GLY A 206 -25.35 -10.67 7.51
C GLY A 206 -25.13 -11.89 8.41
N ARG A 207 -26.19 -12.55 8.86
CA ARG A 207 -26.08 -13.81 9.61
C ARG A 207 -25.63 -14.96 8.71
N LEU A 208 -26.20 -15.05 7.52
CA LEU A 208 -25.83 -16.07 6.53
C LEU A 208 -24.34 -15.95 6.16
N LEU A 209 -23.86 -14.75 5.88
CA LEU A 209 -22.45 -14.52 5.56
C LEU A 209 -21.51 -14.98 6.69
N ARG A 210 -21.83 -14.64 7.96
CA ARG A 210 -21.03 -15.08 9.11
C ARG A 210 -21.07 -16.60 9.29
N ALA A 211 -22.25 -17.21 9.12
CA ALA A 211 -22.40 -18.65 9.19
C ALA A 211 -21.60 -19.36 8.07
N SER A 212 -21.65 -18.83 6.85
CA SER A 212 -20.90 -19.40 5.72
C SER A 212 -19.38 -19.32 5.96
N ILE A 213 -18.88 -18.16 6.40
CA ILE A 213 -17.46 -18.01 6.75
C ILE A 213 -17.07 -18.96 7.88
N GLY A 214 -17.87 -19.00 8.95
CA GLY A 214 -17.62 -19.91 10.08
C GLY A 214 -17.63 -21.38 9.66
N ALA A 215 -18.58 -21.79 8.81
CA ALA A 215 -18.68 -23.15 8.30
C ALA A 215 -17.48 -23.53 7.41
N VAL A 216 -17.03 -22.63 6.53
CA VAL A 216 -15.84 -22.86 5.69
C VAL A 216 -14.60 -23.02 6.55
N LEU A 217 -14.37 -22.14 7.53
CA LEU A 217 -13.21 -22.22 8.43
C LEU A 217 -13.24 -23.51 9.27
N LEU A 218 -14.40 -23.85 9.84
CA LEU A 218 -14.55 -25.06 10.64
C LEU A 218 -14.44 -26.32 9.76
N GLY A 219 -15.00 -26.32 8.56
CA GLY A 219 -14.84 -27.41 7.60
C GLY A 219 -13.39 -27.63 7.19
N THR A 220 -12.65 -26.56 6.95
CA THR A 220 -11.20 -26.62 6.68
C THR A 220 -10.43 -27.16 7.87
N PHE A 221 -10.78 -26.72 9.08
CA PHE A 221 -10.21 -27.28 10.32
C PHE A 221 -10.45 -28.77 10.43
N LEU A 222 -11.69 -29.21 10.25
CA LEU A 222 -12.07 -30.62 10.34
C LEU A 222 -11.37 -31.48 9.26
N TYR A 223 -11.24 -30.96 8.04
CA TYR A 223 -10.52 -31.64 6.97
C TYR A 223 -9.06 -31.94 7.35
N TYR A 224 -8.34 -30.95 7.85
CA TYR A 224 -6.96 -31.16 8.29
C TYR A 224 -6.86 -31.95 9.59
N PHE A 225 -7.80 -31.80 10.51
CA PHE A 225 -7.82 -32.52 11.78
C PHE A 225 -8.05 -34.01 11.58
N ILE A 226 -9.02 -34.37 10.73
CA ILE A 226 -9.35 -35.78 10.43
C ILE A 226 -8.28 -36.41 9.53
N GLY A 227 -7.79 -35.67 8.54
CA GLY A 227 -6.77 -36.16 7.61
C GLY A 227 -5.39 -36.34 8.23
N GLY A 228 -5.13 -35.67 9.35
CA GLY A 228 -3.88 -35.80 10.11
C GLY A 228 -2.63 -35.51 9.26
N ALA A 229 -1.59 -36.32 9.46
CA ALA A 229 -0.30 -36.16 8.76
C ALA A 229 -0.39 -36.34 7.23
N ALA A 230 -1.39 -37.06 6.71
CA ALA A 230 -1.54 -37.32 5.29
C ALA A 230 -1.90 -36.08 4.46
N VAL A 231 -2.54 -35.08 5.09
CA VAL A 231 -2.97 -33.82 4.44
C VAL A 231 -2.21 -32.61 4.97
N GLN A 232 -1.26 -32.79 5.88
CA GLN A 232 -0.45 -31.70 6.41
C GLN A 232 0.35 -31.05 5.28
N PRO A 233 0.31 -29.70 5.14
CA PRO A 233 1.12 -28.99 4.15
C PRO A 233 2.62 -29.23 4.37
N ASP A 234 3.39 -29.18 3.30
CA ASP A 234 4.84 -29.16 3.36
C ASP A 234 5.36 -27.87 4.05
N LEU A 235 6.65 -27.84 4.36
CA LEU A 235 7.26 -26.70 5.07
C LEU A 235 7.13 -25.39 4.30
N SER A 236 7.17 -25.42 2.97
CA SER A 236 7.05 -24.23 2.14
C SER A 236 5.63 -23.65 2.16
N ALA A 237 4.63 -24.51 2.01
CA ALA A 237 3.22 -24.11 2.14
C ALA A 237 2.91 -23.65 3.57
N MET A 238 3.46 -24.32 4.59
CA MET A 238 3.31 -23.91 5.99
C MET A 238 3.90 -22.52 6.25
N ARG A 239 5.05 -22.19 5.65
CA ARG A 239 5.65 -20.86 5.72
C ARG A 239 4.70 -19.79 5.17
N ILE A 240 4.13 -20.02 3.99
CA ILE A 240 3.17 -19.08 3.36
C ILE A 240 1.94 -18.89 4.25
N LEU A 241 1.34 -19.99 4.71
CA LEU A 241 0.18 -19.94 5.59
C LEU A 241 0.47 -19.19 6.89
N TRP A 242 1.63 -19.44 7.51
CA TRP A 242 2.05 -18.76 8.72
C TRP A 242 2.26 -17.25 8.51
N GLN A 243 2.84 -16.86 7.37
CA GLN A 243 2.97 -15.44 7.02
C GLN A 243 1.61 -14.78 6.80
N LEU A 244 0.69 -15.44 6.10
CA LEU A 244 -0.68 -14.94 5.90
C LEU A 244 -1.42 -14.76 7.23
N MET A 245 -1.27 -15.70 8.18
CA MET A 245 -1.87 -15.59 9.50
C MET A 245 -1.31 -14.43 10.31
N LYS A 246 0.02 -14.27 10.33
CA LYS A 246 0.67 -13.13 11.00
C LYS A 246 0.24 -11.80 10.37
N GLY A 247 0.20 -11.74 9.04
CA GLY A 247 -0.28 -10.57 8.30
C GLY A 247 -1.74 -10.24 8.58
N SER A 248 -2.60 -11.25 8.67
CA SER A 248 -4.01 -11.09 9.02
C SER A 248 -4.18 -10.58 10.46
N ALA A 249 -3.46 -11.16 11.42
CA ALA A 249 -3.46 -10.70 12.81
C ALA A 249 -2.98 -9.25 12.93
N CYS A 250 -1.88 -8.91 12.25
CA CYS A 250 -1.37 -7.55 12.15
C CYS A 250 -2.43 -6.58 11.61
N SER A 251 -3.10 -6.95 10.52
CA SER A 251 -4.14 -6.12 9.88
C SER A 251 -5.31 -5.86 10.82
N VAL A 252 -5.75 -6.87 11.58
CA VAL A 252 -6.83 -6.71 12.58
C VAL A 252 -6.40 -5.79 13.71
N ILE A 253 -5.19 -5.95 14.24
CA ILE A 253 -4.65 -5.10 15.32
C ILE A 253 -4.56 -3.64 14.85
N LEU A 254 -4.00 -3.41 13.66
CA LEU A 254 -3.90 -2.06 13.06
C LEU A 254 -5.28 -1.46 12.80
N LEU A 255 -6.24 -2.25 12.33
CA LEU A 255 -7.62 -1.79 12.11
C LEU A 255 -8.28 -1.36 13.43
N LEU A 256 -8.16 -2.15 14.47
CA LEU A 256 -8.69 -1.81 15.80
C LEU A 256 -8.04 -0.53 16.33
N GLY A 257 -6.73 -0.40 16.26
CA GLY A 257 -6.00 0.80 16.63
C GLY A 257 -6.44 2.03 15.82
N SER A 258 -6.54 1.91 14.51
CA SER A 258 -7.04 2.97 13.63
C SER A 258 -8.48 3.37 13.93
N MET A 259 -9.36 2.41 14.22
CA MET A 259 -10.74 2.70 14.60
C MET A 259 -10.83 3.41 15.96
N LEU A 260 -9.97 3.06 16.92
CA LEU A 260 -9.88 3.75 18.19
C LEU A 260 -9.41 5.20 18.04
N LEU A 261 -8.43 5.48 17.16
CA LEU A 261 -7.88 6.82 16.94
C LEU A 261 -8.77 7.71 16.06
N PHE A 262 -9.31 7.17 14.97
CA PHE A 262 -10.00 7.92 13.92
C PHE A 262 -11.51 7.61 13.83
N GLU A 263 -12.04 6.75 14.72
CA GLU A 263 -13.44 6.31 14.76
C GLU A 263 -13.91 5.72 13.42
N LYS A 264 -15.03 6.23 12.88
CA LYS A 264 -15.62 5.74 11.61
C LYS A 264 -14.68 5.85 10.40
N ARG A 265 -13.62 6.66 10.47
CA ARG A 265 -12.64 6.86 9.40
C ARG A 265 -11.40 5.97 9.52
N GLY A 266 -11.31 5.17 10.58
CA GLY A 266 -10.14 4.31 10.84
C GLY A 266 -9.82 3.33 9.70
N GLY A 267 -10.82 2.68 9.11
CA GLY A 267 -10.61 1.78 7.98
C GLY A 267 -10.04 2.48 6.74
N ILE A 268 -10.54 3.69 6.44
CA ILE A 268 -10.04 4.49 5.31
C ILE A 268 -8.59 4.92 5.58
N ALA A 269 -8.26 5.35 6.80
CA ALA A 269 -6.90 5.71 7.18
C ALA A 269 -5.92 4.53 7.00
N LEU A 270 -6.33 3.33 7.42
CA LEU A 270 -5.52 2.12 7.28
C LEU A 270 -5.30 1.71 5.82
N LEU A 271 -6.35 1.78 4.98
CA LEU A 271 -6.22 1.50 3.54
C LEU A 271 -5.22 2.43 2.86
N HIS A 272 -5.30 3.73 3.11
CA HIS A 272 -4.39 4.69 2.51
C HIS A 272 -2.96 4.56 3.04
N PHE A 273 -2.80 4.21 4.32
CA PHE A 273 -1.49 3.89 4.89
C PHE A 273 -0.88 2.65 4.21
N GLY A 274 -1.69 1.60 3.98
CA GLY A 274 -1.25 0.41 3.24
C GLY A 274 -0.83 0.72 1.81
N VAL A 275 -1.61 1.55 1.10
CA VAL A 275 -1.25 2.01 -0.26
C VAL A 275 0.05 2.82 -0.24
N ALA A 276 0.22 3.74 0.74
CA ALA A 276 1.45 4.50 0.87
C ALA A 276 2.68 3.61 1.11
N LEU A 277 2.55 2.55 1.92
CA LEU A 277 3.62 1.57 2.12
C LEU A 277 3.96 0.82 0.83
N LEU A 278 2.96 0.40 0.05
CA LEU A 278 3.18 -0.24 -1.25
C LEU A 278 3.89 0.68 -2.26
N MET A 279 3.67 1.99 -2.16
CA MET A 279 4.33 2.96 -3.05
C MET A 279 5.78 3.23 -2.67
N ILE A 280 6.18 2.91 -1.43
CA ILE A 280 7.56 3.08 -0.94
C ILE A 280 8.39 1.81 -1.15
N SER A 281 7.76 0.64 -1.16
CA SER A 281 8.43 -0.66 -1.34
C SER A 281 8.86 -0.91 -2.78
#